data_67d3952cf3ceea145bcdb28cf9d36e94
#
_entry.id   67d3952cf3ceea145bcdb28cf9d36e94
#
_cell.length_a   1.000
_cell.length_b   1.000
_cell.length_c   1.000
_cell.angle_alpha   90.00
_cell.angle_beta   90.00
_cell.angle_gamma   90.00
#
_symmetry.space_group_name_H-M   'P 1'
#
loop_
_entity.id
_entity.type
_entity.pdbx_description
1 polymer ?
#
loop_
_entity_poly.entity_id
_entity_poly.type
_entity_poly.pdbx_seq_one_letter_code
_entity_poly.pdbx_strand_id
1 'polypeptide(L)'
;MTGINPIEQAADLKQYALIQDIGEIFSRPNFVEKASVNFAGDDGIKLDNIIGQYQFRDKVKCGIASCGTKHAKGYIASLSNGQEIMMGHVCGKNNFGVDFTNKEKEFRALRIHADQFHALKAAYEQLEASRQVFEHTLQHTGKLSFVEIKNGIYGLVGGGLSYWITQTIKNKVSSLGMIFEEVPKTDEEKAIERHMKGDESSDTQRYVRDTKNILVAEIENFDVVYQWHEAEKLKDYFEKIHREIRNPVGMPDDVFKKLVKRLKDYDQNLQELRRFCVRGNKLLKKDNLIKLTCLFRHSDEIRAIEQFAGKYG
;
A
#
# COMPACT_ATOMS: atom_id res chain seq x y z
N MET A 1 18.27 -3.90 31.95
CA MET A 1 16.89 -3.78 32.45
C MET A 1 15.98 -4.18 31.28
N THR A 2 15.51 -5.41 31.28
CA THR A 2 14.54 -5.92 30.31
C THR A 2 13.21 -5.27 30.63
N GLY A 3 12.86 -4.22 29.90
CA GLY A 3 11.57 -3.56 30.02
C GLY A 3 10.48 -4.55 29.66
N ILE A 4 9.78 -5.07 30.65
CA ILE A 4 8.54 -5.81 30.49
C ILE A 4 7.57 -4.87 29.80
N ASN A 5 7.08 -5.28 28.63
CA ASN A 5 6.14 -4.50 27.83
C ASN A 5 4.89 -4.21 28.68
N PRO A 6 4.50 -2.94 28.91
CA PRO A 6 3.37 -2.60 29.80
C PRO A 6 2.06 -3.28 29.39
N ILE A 7 1.94 -3.73 28.15
CA ILE A 7 0.73 -4.39 27.61
C ILE A 7 0.69 -5.89 27.95
N GLU A 8 1.81 -6.55 28.24
CA GLU A 8 1.77 -7.94 28.76
C GLU A 8 1.11 -8.02 30.14
N GLN A 9 1.07 -6.92 30.90
CA GLN A 9 0.36 -6.80 32.16
C GLN A 9 -1.07 -6.26 32.02
N ALA A 10 -1.43 -5.66 30.88
CA ALA A 10 -2.78 -5.18 30.64
C ALA A 10 -3.64 -6.35 30.13
N ALA A 11 -4.25 -7.07 31.04
CA ALA A 11 -5.17 -8.19 30.75
C ALA A 11 -6.40 -7.79 29.89
N ASP A 12 -6.56 -6.51 29.60
CA ASP A 12 -7.69 -6.00 28.81
C ASP A 12 -7.29 -4.87 27.83
N LEU A 13 -6.81 -5.29 26.66
CA LEU A 13 -6.56 -4.34 25.56
C LEU A 13 -7.83 -3.61 25.08
N LYS A 14 -9.02 -4.08 25.49
CA LYS A 14 -10.31 -3.44 25.17
C LYS A 14 -10.40 -2.03 25.74
N GLN A 15 -9.72 -1.71 26.85
CA GLN A 15 -9.70 -0.37 27.43
C GLN A 15 -9.15 0.70 26.48
N TYR A 16 -8.33 0.31 25.47
CA TYR A 16 -7.78 1.23 24.48
C TYR A 16 -8.65 1.36 23.23
N ALA A 17 -9.74 0.60 23.12
CA ALA A 17 -10.66 0.70 22.00
C ALA A 17 -11.33 2.08 21.96
N LEU A 18 -11.65 2.54 20.75
CA LEU A 18 -12.41 3.77 20.57
C LEU A 18 -13.87 3.55 20.97
N ILE A 19 -14.33 4.25 22.01
CA ILE A 19 -15.70 4.16 22.48
C ILE A 19 -16.61 4.98 21.55
N GLN A 20 -17.62 4.33 20.99
CA GLN A 20 -18.57 4.93 20.05
C GLN A 20 -19.98 5.02 20.64
N ASP A 21 -20.28 4.24 21.65
CA ASP A 21 -21.55 4.29 22.38
C ASP A 21 -21.36 5.02 23.71
N ILE A 22 -22.14 6.07 23.93
CA ILE A 22 -22.14 6.85 25.17
C ILE A 22 -22.62 6.01 26.38
N GLY A 23 -23.47 5.00 26.14
CA GLY A 23 -23.94 4.08 27.17
C GLY A 23 -22.80 3.32 27.85
N GLU A 24 -21.74 2.98 27.10
CA GLU A 24 -20.54 2.36 27.68
C GLU A 24 -19.84 3.25 28.70
N ILE A 25 -19.91 4.58 28.52
CA ILE A 25 -19.32 5.51 29.48
C ILE A 25 -20.22 5.67 30.71
N PHE A 26 -21.51 5.82 30.52
CA PHE A 26 -22.45 5.98 31.62
C PHE A 26 -22.58 4.72 32.50
N SER A 27 -22.26 3.54 31.97
CA SER A 27 -22.23 2.31 32.75
C SER A 27 -20.99 2.14 33.62
N ARG A 28 -19.99 3.05 33.52
CA ARG A 28 -18.76 2.95 34.31
C ARG A 28 -19.04 3.35 35.76
N PRO A 29 -18.60 2.57 36.72
CA PRO A 29 -18.98 2.76 38.14
C PRO A 29 -18.54 4.11 38.74
N ASN A 30 -17.43 4.66 38.24
CA ASN A 30 -16.84 5.90 38.75
C ASN A 30 -17.16 7.12 37.89
N PHE A 31 -17.98 6.94 36.83
CA PHE A 31 -18.29 8.02 35.92
C PHE A 31 -19.21 9.05 36.58
N VAL A 32 -18.87 10.32 36.42
CA VAL A 32 -19.70 11.47 36.83
C VAL A 32 -19.86 12.40 35.63
N GLU A 33 -21.09 12.90 35.45
CA GLU A 33 -21.37 13.82 34.32
C GLU A 33 -20.61 15.13 34.46
N LYS A 34 -20.34 15.57 35.70
CA LYS A 34 -19.61 16.81 36.00
C LYS A 34 -18.80 16.68 37.28
N ALA A 35 -17.54 17.09 37.20
CA ALA A 35 -16.67 17.24 38.35
C ALA A 35 -16.12 18.69 38.46
N SER A 36 -16.04 19.20 39.66
CA SER A 36 -15.35 20.46 39.96
C SER A 36 -13.86 20.20 40.00
N VAL A 37 -13.11 20.81 39.13
CA VAL A 37 -11.65 20.72 39.05
C VAL A 37 -11.10 22.06 39.51
N ASN A 38 -10.38 22.07 40.64
CA ASN A 38 -9.79 23.28 41.17
C ASN A 38 -8.27 23.31 40.89
N PHE A 39 -7.83 24.33 40.16
CA PHE A 39 -6.44 24.51 39.73
C PHE A 39 -5.60 25.33 40.73
N ALA A 40 -6.22 25.94 41.71
CA ALA A 40 -5.57 26.83 42.65
C ALA A 40 -5.41 26.15 44.01
N GLY A 41 -4.27 25.50 44.22
CA GLY A 41 -3.87 24.98 45.53
C GLY A 41 -3.42 23.53 45.53
N ASP A 42 -2.67 23.13 46.55
CA ASP A 42 -2.17 21.76 46.72
C ASP A 42 -3.28 20.71 46.97
N ASP A 43 -4.47 21.15 47.38
CA ASP A 43 -5.64 20.31 47.69
C ASP A 43 -6.62 20.15 46.51
N GLY A 44 -6.23 20.58 45.30
CA GLY A 44 -7.09 20.51 44.11
C GLY A 44 -7.22 19.10 43.54
N ILE A 45 -8.38 18.78 42.94
CA ILE A 45 -8.58 17.55 42.19
C ILE A 45 -7.73 17.62 40.91
N LYS A 46 -6.74 16.72 40.78
CA LYS A 46 -5.77 16.66 39.68
C LYS A 46 -6.16 15.58 38.67
N LEU A 47 -5.64 15.69 37.46
CA LEU A 47 -5.70 14.62 36.46
C LEU A 47 -4.82 13.46 36.94
N ASP A 48 -5.42 12.30 37.13
CA ASP A 48 -4.69 11.07 37.44
C ASP A 48 -4.21 10.40 36.14
N ASN A 49 -5.14 10.05 35.22
CA ASN A 49 -4.78 9.43 33.98
C ASN A 49 -5.83 9.68 32.88
N ILE A 50 -5.47 9.37 31.62
CA ILE A 50 -6.41 9.21 30.53
C ILE A 50 -6.65 7.71 30.33
N ILE A 51 -7.90 7.27 30.49
CA ILE A 51 -8.30 5.87 30.54
C ILE A 51 -9.17 5.44 29.38
N GLY A 52 -9.54 6.34 28.47
CA GLY A 52 -10.32 6.05 27.30
C GLY A 52 -10.34 7.20 26.29
N GLN A 53 -10.68 6.88 25.07
CA GLN A 53 -10.94 7.85 24.00
C GLN A 53 -12.30 7.54 23.40
N TYR A 54 -13.09 8.58 23.12
CA TYR A 54 -14.39 8.42 22.48
C TYR A 54 -14.53 9.27 21.23
N GLN A 55 -15.43 8.81 20.35
CA GLN A 55 -15.91 9.56 19.21
C GLN A 55 -17.39 9.22 18.98
N PHE A 56 -18.26 10.20 19.25
CA PHE A 56 -19.70 10.07 19.06
C PHE A 56 -20.17 10.78 17.79
N ARG A 57 -21.35 10.43 17.35
CA ARG A 57 -22.03 11.12 16.26
C ARG A 57 -22.48 12.52 16.71
N ASP A 58 -23.04 12.62 17.93
CA ASP A 58 -23.55 13.86 18.50
C ASP A 58 -22.56 14.45 19.50
N LYS A 59 -22.63 15.78 19.65
CA LYS A 59 -21.77 16.49 20.61
C LYS A 59 -22.30 16.33 22.03
N VAL A 60 -21.44 15.93 22.94
CA VAL A 60 -21.70 15.79 24.39
C VAL A 60 -21.09 16.95 25.18
N LYS A 61 -21.66 17.28 26.35
CA LYS A 61 -21.15 18.32 27.23
C LYS A 61 -19.84 17.86 27.90
N CYS A 62 -18.90 18.80 28.09
CA CYS A 62 -17.69 18.55 28.86
C CYS A 62 -18.02 18.23 30.31
N GLY A 63 -17.35 17.23 30.89
CA GLY A 63 -17.51 16.84 32.30
C GLY A 63 -16.82 17.76 33.30
N ILE A 64 -16.05 18.76 32.88
CA ILE A 64 -15.50 19.80 33.75
C ILE A 64 -16.63 20.76 34.08
N ALA A 65 -16.93 20.94 35.38
CA ALA A 65 -18.11 21.69 35.83
C ALA A 65 -18.14 23.17 35.37
N SER A 66 -16.96 23.82 35.32
CA SER A 66 -16.80 25.20 34.82
C SER A 66 -16.81 25.32 33.29
N CYS A 67 -16.81 24.19 32.55
CA CYS A 67 -16.74 24.17 31.09
C CYS A 67 -18.12 23.94 30.47
N GLY A 68 -18.57 24.88 29.62
CA GLY A 68 -19.84 24.75 28.87
C GLY A 68 -19.66 24.13 27.47
N THR A 69 -18.45 23.78 27.05
CA THR A 69 -18.14 23.34 25.69
C THR A 69 -18.72 21.96 25.39
N LYS A 70 -19.27 21.81 24.17
CA LYS A 70 -19.74 20.52 23.64
C LYS A 70 -18.74 19.99 22.61
N HIS A 71 -18.46 18.69 22.64
CA HIS A 71 -17.53 18.04 21.72
C HIS A 71 -18.00 16.62 21.34
N ALA A 72 -17.74 16.20 20.10
CA ALA A 72 -18.05 14.84 19.60
C ALA A 72 -16.90 13.86 19.80
N LYS A 73 -15.68 14.38 20.03
CA LYS A 73 -14.45 13.60 20.24
C LYS A 73 -13.77 14.09 21.50
N GLY A 74 -13.23 13.15 22.28
CA GLY A 74 -12.55 13.49 23.50
C GLY A 74 -11.99 12.26 24.21
N TYR A 75 -11.70 12.47 25.49
CA TYR A 75 -11.08 11.48 26.37
C TYR A 75 -11.92 11.26 27.61
N ILE A 76 -11.82 10.06 28.17
CA ILE A 76 -12.24 9.77 29.53
C ILE A 76 -11.01 9.90 30.39
N ALA A 77 -11.11 10.77 31.40
CA ALA A 77 -10.07 11.01 32.36
C ALA A 77 -10.43 10.48 33.73
N SER A 78 -9.52 9.79 34.39
CA SER A 78 -9.60 9.57 35.83
C SER A 78 -8.99 10.74 36.58
N LEU A 79 -9.60 11.09 37.69
CA LEU A 79 -9.21 12.17 38.56
C LEU A 79 -8.61 11.62 39.87
N SER A 80 -7.79 12.41 40.57
CA SER A 80 -7.12 12.00 41.81
C SER A 80 -8.06 11.57 42.94
N ASN A 81 -9.34 11.93 42.87
CA ASN A 81 -10.38 11.49 43.81
C ASN A 81 -11.12 10.19 43.32
N GLY A 82 -10.64 9.56 42.28
CA GLY A 82 -11.23 8.33 41.71
C GLY A 82 -12.42 8.54 40.75
N GLN A 83 -12.89 9.76 40.57
CA GLN A 83 -13.98 10.05 39.61
C GLN A 83 -13.47 9.98 38.17
N GLU A 84 -14.36 9.63 37.26
CA GLU A 84 -14.12 9.61 35.82
C GLU A 84 -15.01 10.61 35.11
N ILE A 85 -14.45 11.41 34.19
CA ILE A 85 -15.17 12.42 33.41
C ILE A 85 -14.88 12.33 31.93
N MET A 86 -15.82 12.79 31.10
CA MET A 86 -15.59 13.06 29.69
C MET A 86 -15.05 14.46 29.49
N MET A 87 -14.01 14.64 28.67
CA MET A 87 -13.52 15.95 28.28
C MET A 87 -12.98 16.00 26.86
N GLY A 88 -13.15 17.15 26.21
CA GLY A 88 -12.54 17.39 24.90
C GLY A 88 -11.05 17.70 25.02
N HIS A 89 -10.28 17.49 23.95
CA HIS A 89 -8.84 17.76 23.92
C HIS A 89 -8.49 19.20 24.36
N VAL A 90 -9.17 20.19 23.80
CA VAL A 90 -8.92 21.61 24.14
C VAL A 90 -9.23 21.89 25.62
N CYS A 91 -10.34 21.34 26.13
CA CYS A 91 -10.73 21.48 27.52
C CYS A 91 -9.69 20.84 28.46
N GLY A 92 -9.21 19.63 28.14
CA GLY A 92 -8.17 18.95 28.88
C GLY A 92 -6.88 19.77 28.92
N LYS A 93 -6.41 20.25 27.77
CA LYS A 93 -5.22 21.08 27.67
C LYS A 93 -5.33 22.39 28.45
N ASN A 94 -6.47 23.08 28.35
CA ASN A 94 -6.67 24.36 29.04
C ASN A 94 -6.76 24.21 30.56
N ASN A 95 -7.28 23.07 31.02
CA ASN A 95 -7.52 22.86 32.45
C ASN A 95 -6.40 22.08 33.15
N PHE A 96 -5.66 21.21 32.47
CA PHE A 96 -4.60 20.38 33.07
C PHE A 96 -3.22 20.62 32.44
N GLY A 97 -3.13 21.48 31.41
CA GLY A 97 -1.86 21.95 30.85
C GLY A 97 -0.93 20.84 30.40
N VAL A 98 0.30 20.82 30.92
CA VAL A 98 1.36 19.89 30.55
C VAL A 98 1.01 18.47 30.96
N ASP A 99 0.36 18.28 32.10
CA ASP A 99 0.00 16.93 32.60
C ASP A 99 -0.97 16.23 31.64
N PHE A 100 -1.98 16.96 31.17
CA PHE A 100 -2.88 16.41 30.14
C PHE A 100 -2.13 16.03 28.89
N THR A 101 -1.24 16.90 28.40
CA THR A 101 -0.49 16.66 27.16
C THR A 101 0.40 15.40 27.27
N ASN A 102 1.04 15.19 28.43
CA ASN A 102 1.88 14.02 28.67
C ASN A 102 1.03 12.74 28.75
N LYS A 103 -0.05 12.75 29.55
CA LYS A 103 -0.96 11.61 29.69
C LYS A 103 -1.66 11.26 28.37
N GLU A 104 -2.05 12.26 27.59
CA GLU A 104 -2.60 12.05 26.24
C GLU A 104 -1.60 11.36 25.32
N LYS A 105 -0.34 11.81 25.32
CA LYS A 105 0.72 11.20 24.50
C LYS A 105 0.97 9.75 24.92
N GLU A 106 1.03 9.47 26.20
CA GLU A 106 1.18 8.10 26.74
C GLU A 106 0.00 7.21 26.33
N PHE A 107 -1.24 7.67 26.55
CA PHE A 107 -2.43 6.94 26.16
C PHE A 107 -2.48 6.64 24.65
N ARG A 108 -2.17 7.63 23.82
CA ARG A 108 -2.11 7.43 22.36
C ARG A 108 -1.06 6.39 21.96
N ALA A 109 0.11 6.40 22.59
CA ALA A 109 1.14 5.40 22.32
C ALA A 109 0.68 3.99 22.68
N LEU A 110 0.04 3.82 23.84
CA LEU A 110 -0.52 2.54 24.29
C LEU A 110 -1.63 2.06 23.36
N ARG A 111 -2.51 2.96 22.94
CA ARG A 111 -3.58 2.64 21.97
C ARG A 111 -3.02 2.17 20.62
N ILE A 112 -2.07 2.91 20.04
CA ILE A 112 -1.42 2.51 18.80
C ILE A 112 -0.79 1.13 18.94
N HIS A 113 -0.14 0.85 20.05
CA HIS A 113 0.45 -0.45 20.32
C HIS A 113 -0.61 -1.55 20.45
N ALA A 114 -1.74 -1.28 21.11
CA ALA A 114 -2.86 -2.22 21.22
C ALA A 114 -3.46 -2.54 19.84
N ASP A 115 -3.71 -1.52 19.01
CA ASP A 115 -4.20 -1.69 17.63
C ASP A 115 -3.23 -2.56 16.80
N GLN A 116 -1.93 -2.32 16.93
CA GLN A 116 -0.87 -3.09 16.28
C GLN A 116 -0.83 -4.55 16.78
N PHE A 117 -1.01 -4.76 18.08
CA PHE A 117 -1.05 -6.10 18.66
C PHE A 117 -2.25 -6.91 18.13
N HIS A 118 -3.43 -6.29 18.09
CA HIS A 118 -4.62 -6.92 17.53
C HIS A 118 -4.44 -7.25 16.03
N ALA A 119 -3.87 -6.33 15.27
CA ALA A 119 -3.59 -6.54 13.85
C ALA A 119 -2.61 -7.72 13.64
N LEU A 120 -1.53 -7.79 14.41
CA LEU A 120 -0.56 -8.88 14.30
C LEU A 120 -1.16 -10.22 14.80
N LYS A 121 -1.98 -10.19 15.86
CA LYS A 121 -2.69 -11.37 16.34
C LYS A 121 -3.67 -11.91 15.29
N ALA A 122 -4.46 -11.02 14.69
CA ALA A 122 -5.38 -11.40 13.61
C ALA A 122 -4.61 -11.97 12.39
N ALA A 123 -3.48 -11.37 12.01
CA ALA A 123 -2.63 -11.90 10.94
C ALA A 123 -2.06 -13.29 11.27
N TYR A 124 -1.70 -13.53 12.53
CA TYR A 124 -1.26 -14.85 12.98
C TYR A 124 -2.40 -15.89 12.93
N GLU A 125 -3.59 -15.53 13.42
CA GLU A 125 -4.77 -16.40 13.39
C GLU A 125 -5.23 -16.75 11.96
N GLN A 126 -5.00 -15.83 11.01
CA GLN A 126 -5.34 -15.99 9.60
C GLN A 126 -4.16 -16.45 8.72
N LEU A 127 -3.04 -16.81 9.31
CA LEU A 127 -1.79 -17.09 8.59
C LEU A 127 -1.96 -18.17 7.51
N GLU A 128 -2.65 -19.26 7.84
CA GLU A 128 -2.85 -20.37 6.91
C GLU A 128 -3.74 -19.96 5.72
N ALA A 129 -4.82 -19.25 5.98
CA ALA A 129 -5.67 -18.71 4.91
C ALA A 129 -4.89 -17.72 4.03
N SER A 130 -4.06 -16.87 4.63
CA SER A 130 -3.23 -15.91 3.89
C SER A 130 -2.18 -16.62 3.01
N ARG A 131 -1.59 -17.71 3.49
CA ARG A 131 -0.68 -18.56 2.69
C ARG A 131 -1.41 -19.17 1.50
N GLN A 132 -2.60 -19.72 1.70
CA GLN A 132 -3.38 -20.31 0.61
C GLN A 132 -3.74 -19.27 -0.46
N VAL A 133 -4.10 -18.04 -0.07
CA VAL A 133 -4.37 -16.94 -1.01
C VAL A 133 -3.11 -16.57 -1.79
N PHE A 134 -1.97 -16.51 -1.13
CA PHE A 134 -0.68 -16.22 -1.77
C PHE A 134 -0.29 -17.33 -2.77
N GLU A 135 -0.35 -18.58 -2.36
CA GLU A 135 -0.06 -19.74 -3.22
C GLU A 135 -1.02 -19.80 -4.41
N HIS A 136 -2.31 -19.57 -4.18
CA HIS A 136 -3.29 -19.47 -5.25
C HIS A 136 -2.94 -18.33 -6.23
N THR A 137 -2.47 -17.18 -5.71
CA THR A 137 -2.04 -16.06 -6.56
C THR A 137 -0.86 -16.45 -7.45
N LEU A 138 0.10 -17.23 -6.94
CA LEU A 138 1.26 -17.68 -7.72
C LEU A 138 0.92 -18.76 -8.75
N GLN A 139 -0.09 -19.60 -8.50
CA GLN A 139 -0.35 -20.81 -9.30
C GLN A 139 -1.57 -20.69 -10.19
N HIS A 140 -2.61 -19.92 -9.78
CA HIS A 140 -3.95 -20.00 -10.38
C HIS A 140 -4.53 -18.64 -10.81
N THR A 141 -3.74 -17.59 -10.92
CA THR A 141 -4.25 -16.26 -11.34
C THR A 141 -4.54 -16.21 -12.87
N GLY A 142 -4.15 -17.23 -13.62
CA GLY A 142 -4.37 -17.36 -15.04
C GLY A 142 -4.00 -18.77 -15.53
N LYS A 143 -3.75 -18.92 -16.83
CA LYS A 143 -3.31 -20.18 -17.43
C LYS A 143 -1.89 -20.54 -16.99
N LEU A 144 -1.02 -19.53 -16.83
CA LEU A 144 0.38 -19.67 -16.44
C LEU A 144 0.58 -19.29 -14.96
N SER A 145 1.37 -20.09 -14.28
CA SER A 145 1.87 -19.78 -12.92
C SER A 145 2.86 -18.62 -12.94
N PHE A 146 3.15 -18.06 -11.77
CA PHE A 146 4.18 -17.02 -11.61
C PHE A 146 5.54 -17.45 -12.18
N VAL A 147 5.95 -18.70 -11.97
CA VAL A 147 7.22 -19.24 -12.45
C VAL A 147 7.23 -19.33 -13.96
N GLU A 148 6.14 -19.79 -14.58
CA GLU A 148 6.02 -19.86 -16.04
C GLU A 148 6.01 -18.47 -16.67
N ILE A 149 5.33 -17.49 -16.06
CA ILE A 149 5.35 -16.09 -16.51
C ILE A 149 6.77 -15.54 -16.45
N LYS A 150 7.48 -15.72 -15.31
CA LYS A 150 8.87 -15.30 -15.17
C LYS A 150 9.77 -15.91 -16.25
N ASN A 151 9.66 -17.23 -16.45
CA ASN A 151 10.44 -17.94 -17.46
C ASN A 151 10.09 -17.48 -18.87
N GLY A 152 8.83 -17.18 -19.14
CA GLY A 152 8.37 -16.62 -20.42
C GLY A 152 8.95 -15.22 -20.68
N ILE A 153 8.90 -14.36 -19.71
CA ILE A 153 9.50 -13.00 -19.79
C ILE A 153 11.02 -13.13 -20.01
N TYR A 154 11.70 -13.96 -19.21
CA TYR A 154 13.12 -14.21 -19.37
C TYR A 154 13.42 -14.81 -20.76
N GLY A 155 12.61 -15.75 -21.23
CA GLY A 155 12.70 -16.31 -22.57
C GLY A 155 12.59 -15.26 -23.67
N LEU A 156 11.70 -14.27 -23.49
CA LEU A 156 11.46 -13.21 -24.46
C LEU A 156 12.60 -12.19 -24.52
N VAL A 157 13.14 -11.78 -23.37
CA VAL A 157 14.09 -10.66 -23.29
C VAL A 157 15.41 -10.99 -22.58
N GLY A 158 15.57 -12.19 -22.05
CA GLY A 158 16.72 -12.58 -21.23
C GLY A 158 17.63 -13.65 -21.81
N GLY A 159 17.26 -14.33 -22.90
CA GLY A 159 18.14 -15.33 -23.51
C GLY A 159 17.47 -16.60 -24.02
N GLY A 160 16.15 -16.69 -24.01
CA GLY A 160 15.41 -17.82 -24.62
C GLY A 160 15.28 -17.73 -26.15
N LEU A 161 15.48 -16.56 -26.69
CA LEU A 161 15.59 -16.23 -28.11
C LEU A 161 17.04 -15.85 -28.44
N SER A 162 17.41 -15.82 -29.73
CA SER A 162 18.76 -15.39 -30.11
C SER A 162 19.04 -13.95 -29.61
N TYR A 163 20.31 -13.66 -29.39
CA TYR A 163 20.73 -12.32 -28.92
C TYR A 163 20.18 -11.20 -29.83
N TRP A 164 20.26 -11.38 -31.12
CA TRP A 164 19.78 -10.40 -32.10
C TRP A 164 18.27 -10.16 -31.99
N ILE A 165 17.47 -11.21 -31.92
CA ILE A 165 16.00 -11.11 -31.76
C ILE A 165 15.68 -10.37 -30.45
N THR A 166 16.30 -10.77 -29.36
CA THR A 166 16.12 -10.16 -28.02
C THR A 166 16.45 -8.67 -28.06
N GLN A 167 17.57 -8.27 -28.66
CA GLN A 167 17.97 -6.86 -28.75
C GLN A 167 17.02 -6.06 -29.66
N THR A 168 16.56 -6.64 -30.77
CA THR A 168 15.59 -6.01 -31.66
C THR A 168 14.28 -5.73 -30.91
N ILE A 169 13.76 -6.70 -30.16
CA ILE A 169 12.56 -6.52 -29.33
C ILE A 169 12.78 -5.40 -28.32
N LYS A 170 13.88 -5.41 -27.56
CA LYS A 170 14.19 -4.39 -26.54
C LYS A 170 14.30 -2.98 -27.12
N ASN A 171 14.84 -2.85 -28.32
CA ASN A 171 15.11 -1.55 -28.94
C ASN A 171 13.93 -0.99 -29.74
N LYS A 172 13.07 -1.86 -30.27
CA LYS A 172 11.99 -1.47 -31.18
C LYS A 172 10.61 -1.46 -30.53
N VAL A 173 10.41 -2.19 -29.45
CA VAL A 173 9.15 -2.17 -28.68
C VAL A 173 9.29 -1.12 -27.59
N SER A 174 8.40 -0.13 -27.58
CA SER A 174 8.36 0.88 -26.52
C SER A 174 8.00 0.25 -25.17
N SER A 175 8.27 0.93 -24.07
CA SER A 175 7.87 0.48 -22.72
C SER A 175 6.35 0.25 -22.59
N LEU A 176 5.55 0.90 -23.44
CA LEU A 176 4.10 0.71 -23.50
C LEU A 176 3.67 -0.39 -24.48
N GLY A 177 4.62 -1.09 -25.11
CA GLY A 177 4.34 -2.17 -26.06
C GLY A 177 4.08 -1.72 -27.51
N MET A 178 4.21 -0.44 -27.81
CA MET A 178 3.99 0.07 -29.17
C MET A 178 5.20 -0.18 -30.07
N ILE A 179 4.94 -0.63 -31.28
CA ILE A 179 5.92 -0.85 -32.34
C ILE A 179 5.64 0.16 -33.45
N PHE A 180 6.62 0.97 -33.78
CA PHE A 180 6.52 1.97 -34.83
C PHE A 180 7.46 1.61 -35.99
N GLU A 181 6.99 1.88 -37.20
CA GLU A 181 7.81 1.85 -38.42
C GLU A 181 7.99 3.26 -38.93
N GLU A 182 9.23 3.58 -39.30
CA GLU A 182 9.58 4.87 -39.90
C GLU A 182 9.35 4.80 -41.40
N VAL A 183 8.41 5.59 -41.91
CA VAL A 183 8.05 5.65 -43.32
C VAL A 183 8.28 7.04 -43.88
N PRO A 184 8.61 7.18 -45.20
CA PRO A 184 8.72 8.48 -45.83
C PRO A 184 7.41 9.27 -45.74
N LYS A 185 7.48 10.56 -45.53
CA LYS A 185 6.35 11.48 -45.63
C LYS A 185 6.05 11.77 -47.12
N THR A 186 4.79 11.95 -47.39
CA THR A 186 4.37 12.49 -48.71
C THR A 186 4.74 13.96 -48.82
N ASP A 187 4.79 14.49 -50.02
CA ASP A 187 5.07 15.90 -50.26
C ASP A 187 4.00 16.81 -49.64
N GLU A 188 2.74 16.34 -49.65
CA GLU A 188 1.62 17.02 -49.00
C GLU A 188 1.83 17.12 -47.45
N GLU A 189 2.24 16.02 -46.81
CA GLU A 189 2.51 16.00 -45.36
C GLU A 189 3.68 16.91 -44.98
N LYS A 190 4.71 16.95 -45.82
CA LYS A 190 5.85 17.89 -45.66
C LYS A 190 5.41 19.35 -45.80
N ALA A 191 4.50 19.62 -46.75
CA ALA A 191 3.97 20.97 -46.96
C ALA A 191 3.09 21.40 -45.79
N ILE A 192 2.22 20.52 -45.26
CA ILE A 192 1.40 20.79 -44.09
C ILE A 192 2.29 21.06 -42.87
N GLU A 193 3.32 20.24 -42.63
CA GLU A 193 4.22 20.43 -41.47
C GLU A 193 4.99 21.77 -41.56
N ARG A 194 5.44 22.16 -42.77
CA ARG A 194 6.06 23.48 -42.97
C ARG A 194 5.07 24.58 -42.62
N HIS A 195 3.84 24.50 -43.12
CA HIS A 195 2.83 25.53 -42.85
C HIS A 195 2.47 25.62 -41.36
N MET A 196 2.33 24.48 -40.66
CA MET A 196 2.06 24.45 -39.21
C MET A 196 3.20 25.01 -38.36
N LYS A 197 4.44 24.95 -38.84
CA LYS A 197 5.63 25.51 -38.15
C LYS A 197 5.83 26.99 -38.42
N GLY A 198 4.96 27.64 -39.19
CA GLY A 198 4.99 29.09 -39.43
C GLY A 198 6.20 29.53 -40.26
N ASP A 199 6.37 28.95 -41.40
CA ASP A 199 7.57 29.08 -42.21
C ASP A 199 7.64 30.40 -43.03
N GLU A 200 8.53 31.29 -42.62
CA GLU A 200 9.03 32.37 -43.48
C GLU A 200 10.57 32.41 -43.55
N SER A 201 11.30 31.45 -42.95
CA SER A 201 12.78 31.48 -42.98
C SER A 201 13.38 30.18 -43.55
N SER A 202 14.43 30.36 -44.36
CA SER A 202 15.19 29.29 -45.04
C SER A 202 15.85 28.27 -44.07
N ASP A 203 15.95 28.58 -42.78
CA ASP A 203 16.51 27.70 -41.76
C ASP A 203 15.51 26.62 -41.29
N THR A 204 14.19 26.83 -41.45
CA THR A 204 13.15 25.91 -41.03
C THR A 204 13.05 24.67 -41.94
N GLN A 205 13.54 24.77 -43.19
CA GLN A 205 13.62 23.62 -44.12
C GLN A 205 14.51 22.48 -43.59
N ARG A 206 15.53 22.82 -42.76
CA ARG A 206 16.44 21.84 -42.16
C ARG A 206 15.80 20.97 -41.04
N TYR A 207 14.66 21.39 -40.50
CA TYR A 207 14.04 20.72 -39.34
C TYR A 207 12.78 19.91 -39.66
N VAL A 208 12.33 19.84 -40.90
CA VAL A 208 11.26 18.96 -41.33
C VAL A 208 11.85 17.57 -41.54
N ARG A 209 11.50 16.62 -40.67
CA ARG A 209 11.89 15.22 -40.88
C ARG A 209 11.24 14.68 -42.15
N ASP A 210 12.03 14.04 -43.00
CA ASP A 210 11.55 13.39 -44.24
C ASP A 210 10.68 12.15 -43.97
N THR A 211 10.66 11.67 -42.72
CA THR A 211 10.01 10.47 -42.28
C THR A 211 9.00 10.75 -41.16
N LYS A 212 8.02 9.85 -41.02
CA LYS A 212 7.07 9.80 -39.90
C LYS A 212 7.02 8.39 -39.33
N ASN A 213 6.67 8.30 -38.04
CA ASN A 213 6.44 7.02 -37.38
C ASN A 213 4.96 6.63 -37.51
N ILE A 214 4.68 5.43 -38.03
CA ILE A 214 3.35 4.82 -38.04
C ILE A 214 3.32 3.67 -37.04
N LEU A 215 2.22 3.55 -36.29
CA LEU A 215 2.00 2.42 -35.38
C LEU A 215 1.69 1.17 -36.21
N VAL A 216 2.55 0.16 -36.08
CA VAL A 216 2.40 -1.12 -36.82
C VAL A 216 1.75 -2.19 -35.96
N ALA A 217 2.12 -2.25 -34.68
CA ALA A 217 1.54 -3.22 -33.75
C ALA A 217 1.60 -2.69 -32.31
N GLU A 218 0.73 -3.26 -31.47
CA GLU A 218 0.72 -3.04 -30.03
C GLU A 218 0.78 -4.38 -29.31
N ILE A 219 1.79 -4.55 -28.45
CA ILE A 219 1.97 -5.70 -27.57
C ILE A 219 1.37 -5.38 -26.22
N GLU A 220 0.24 -6.00 -25.90
CA GLU A 220 -0.46 -5.75 -24.66
C GLU A 220 0.41 -6.11 -23.43
N ASN A 221 0.43 -5.23 -22.43
CA ASN A 221 1.14 -5.42 -21.16
C ASN A 221 2.66 -5.64 -21.27
N PHE A 222 3.30 -5.08 -22.30
CA PHE A 222 4.74 -5.27 -22.51
C PHE A 222 5.60 -4.70 -21.38
N ASP A 223 5.11 -3.69 -20.67
CA ASP A 223 5.78 -3.08 -19.49
C ASP A 223 6.04 -4.09 -18.36
N VAL A 224 5.31 -5.21 -18.28
CA VAL A 224 5.55 -6.33 -17.36
C VAL A 224 6.97 -6.88 -17.51
N VAL A 225 7.55 -6.79 -18.71
CA VAL A 225 8.93 -7.19 -18.98
C VAL A 225 9.94 -6.46 -18.10
N TYR A 226 9.64 -5.26 -17.66
CA TYR A 226 10.51 -4.45 -16.79
C TYR A 226 10.18 -4.63 -15.30
N GLN A 227 9.05 -5.26 -14.97
CA GLN A 227 8.53 -5.35 -13.61
C GLN A 227 8.81 -6.69 -12.92
N TRP A 228 9.35 -7.69 -13.62
CA TRP A 228 9.51 -9.03 -13.06
C TRP A 228 10.43 -9.10 -11.83
N HIS A 229 11.47 -8.26 -11.78
CA HIS A 229 12.33 -8.18 -10.59
C HIS A 229 11.59 -7.66 -9.35
N GLU A 230 10.69 -6.70 -9.52
CA GLU A 230 9.87 -6.20 -8.42
C GLU A 230 8.86 -7.25 -7.97
N ALA A 231 8.26 -7.98 -8.91
CA ALA A 231 7.38 -9.09 -8.60
C ALA A 231 8.10 -10.23 -7.84
N GLU A 232 9.37 -10.49 -8.16
CA GLU A 232 10.21 -11.44 -7.42
C GLU A 232 10.48 -10.97 -5.98
N LYS A 233 10.79 -9.70 -5.79
CA LYS A 233 10.93 -9.11 -4.44
C LYS A 233 9.62 -9.19 -3.64
N LEU A 234 8.48 -9.01 -4.29
CA LEU A 234 7.17 -9.18 -3.64
C LEU A 234 6.95 -10.64 -3.22
N LYS A 235 7.28 -11.61 -4.07
CA LYS A 235 7.23 -13.04 -3.71
C LYS A 235 8.10 -13.33 -2.48
N ASP A 236 9.35 -12.89 -2.49
CA ASP A 236 10.29 -13.08 -1.37
C ASP A 236 9.79 -12.40 -0.08
N TYR A 237 9.14 -11.22 -0.21
CA TYR A 237 8.50 -10.53 0.91
C TYR A 237 7.43 -11.40 1.57
N PHE A 238 6.53 -12.04 0.78
CA PHE A 238 5.49 -12.91 1.32
C PHE A 238 6.06 -14.17 1.95
N GLU A 239 7.00 -14.85 1.28
CA GLU A 239 7.66 -16.03 1.84
C GLU A 239 8.33 -15.72 3.18
N LYS A 240 8.95 -14.54 3.30
CA LYS A 240 9.60 -14.10 4.52
C LYS A 240 8.60 -13.75 5.61
N ILE A 241 7.56 -12.96 5.30
CA ILE A 241 6.57 -12.55 6.30
C ILE A 241 5.79 -13.75 6.83
N HIS A 242 5.39 -14.69 5.97
CA HIS A 242 4.69 -15.92 6.37
C HIS A 242 5.56 -16.84 7.26
N ARG A 243 6.87 -16.76 7.13
CA ARG A 243 7.82 -17.52 7.97
C ARG A 243 8.03 -16.85 9.33
N GLU A 244 8.00 -15.52 9.37
CA GLU A 244 8.28 -14.73 10.55
C GLU A 244 7.05 -14.43 11.43
N ILE A 245 5.83 -14.44 10.87
CA ILE A 245 4.59 -14.22 11.63
C ILE A 245 4.42 -15.33 12.66
N ARG A 246 4.24 -14.93 13.92
CA ARG A 246 3.98 -15.81 15.06
C ARG A 246 3.08 -15.11 16.08
N ASN A 247 2.61 -15.85 17.09
CA ASN A 247 1.80 -15.26 18.15
C ASN A 247 2.52 -14.07 18.79
N PRO A 248 1.91 -12.86 18.85
CA PRO A 248 2.53 -11.68 19.42
C PRO A 248 2.70 -11.73 20.95
N VAL A 249 2.04 -12.65 21.66
CA VAL A 249 2.19 -12.80 23.11
C VAL A 249 3.63 -13.20 23.45
N GLY A 250 4.28 -12.44 24.34
CA GLY A 250 5.69 -12.68 24.71
C GLY A 250 6.73 -12.34 23.65
N MET A 251 6.32 -11.67 22.55
CA MET A 251 7.24 -11.30 21.49
C MET A 251 8.14 -10.14 21.89
N PRO A 252 9.47 -10.19 21.62
CA PRO A 252 10.36 -9.06 21.83
C PRO A 252 9.93 -7.82 21.03
N ASP A 253 10.02 -6.63 21.63
CA ASP A 253 9.49 -5.38 21.07
C ASP A 253 10.08 -5.00 19.71
N ASP A 254 11.37 -5.26 19.50
CA ASP A 254 12.04 -5.03 18.21
C ASP A 254 11.50 -5.94 17.08
N VAL A 255 11.22 -7.21 17.41
CA VAL A 255 10.62 -8.19 16.47
C VAL A 255 9.18 -7.79 16.17
N PHE A 256 8.42 -7.42 17.20
CA PHE A 256 7.04 -6.96 17.08
C PHE A 256 6.94 -5.75 16.15
N LYS A 257 7.67 -4.68 16.42
CA LYS A 257 7.68 -3.45 15.61
C LYS A 257 8.05 -3.72 14.14
N LYS A 258 9.02 -4.63 13.91
CA LYS A 258 9.45 -5.01 12.57
C LYS A 258 8.33 -5.74 11.79
N LEU A 259 7.63 -6.67 12.43
CA LEU A 259 6.53 -7.40 11.82
C LEU A 259 5.34 -6.48 11.52
N VAL A 260 4.95 -5.64 12.49
CA VAL A 260 3.88 -4.65 12.29
C VAL A 260 4.17 -3.73 11.12
N LYS A 261 5.40 -3.22 11.01
CA LYS A 261 5.80 -2.37 9.88
C LYS A 261 5.65 -3.09 8.53
N ARG A 262 5.98 -4.39 8.48
CA ARG A 262 5.84 -5.19 7.25
C ARG A 262 4.39 -5.50 6.91
N LEU A 263 3.57 -5.80 7.90
CA LEU A 263 2.15 -6.10 7.67
C LEU A 263 1.37 -4.93 7.09
N LYS A 264 1.82 -3.71 7.31
CA LYS A 264 1.13 -2.51 6.84
C LYS A 264 0.86 -2.51 5.33
N ASP A 265 1.79 -3.03 4.54
CA ASP A 265 1.72 -3.00 3.08
C ASP A 265 1.30 -4.37 2.49
N TYR A 266 0.85 -5.31 3.35
CA TYR A 266 0.56 -6.69 2.96
C TYR A 266 -0.48 -6.79 1.84
N ASP A 267 -1.64 -6.18 2.01
CA ASP A 267 -2.74 -6.27 1.05
C ASP A 267 -2.41 -5.57 -0.26
N GLN A 268 -1.76 -4.40 -0.19
CA GLN A 268 -1.30 -3.67 -1.37
C GLN A 268 -0.30 -4.51 -2.18
N ASN A 269 0.70 -5.08 -1.51
CA ASN A 269 1.71 -5.91 -2.14
C ASN A 269 1.11 -7.16 -2.79
N LEU A 270 0.10 -7.78 -2.15
CA LEU A 270 -0.59 -8.94 -2.70
C LEU A 270 -1.38 -8.59 -3.97
N GLN A 271 -2.03 -7.43 -3.99
CA GLN A 271 -2.71 -6.93 -5.19
C GLN A 271 -1.73 -6.64 -6.33
N GLU A 272 -0.56 -6.08 -6.03
CA GLU A 272 0.48 -5.81 -7.04
C GLU A 272 1.03 -7.12 -7.63
N LEU A 273 1.33 -8.11 -6.79
CA LEU A 273 1.75 -9.43 -7.25
C LEU A 273 0.68 -10.09 -8.13
N ARG A 274 -0.59 -10.02 -7.73
CA ARG A 274 -1.71 -10.52 -8.52
C ARG A 274 -1.84 -9.80 -9.87
N ARG A 275 -1.69 -8.48 -9.88
CA ARG A 275 -1.71 -7.69 -11.13
C ARG A 275 -0.59 -8.12 -12.07
N PHE A 276 0.62 -8.33 -11.53
CA PHE A 276 1.72 -8.85 -12.32
C PHE A 276 1.37 -10.19 -12.96
N CYS A 277 0.84 -11.16 -12.21
CA CYS A 277 0.44 -12.45 -12.73
C CYS A 277 -0.65 -12.35 -13.82
N VAL A 278 -1.68 -11.52 -13.61
CA VAL A 278 -2.75 -11.31 -14.62
C VAL A 278 -2.16 -10.71 -15.89
N ARG A 279 -1.33 -9.71 -15.78
CA ARG A 279 -0.74 -8.99 -16.92
C ARG A 279 0.31 -9.83 -17.65
N GLY A 280 1.11 -10.60 -16.90
CA GLY A 280 2.05 -11.55 -17.48
C GLY A 280 1.36 -12.64 -18.32
N ASN A 281 0.23 -13.16 -17.82
CA ASN A 281 -0.59 -14.08 -18.60
C ASN A 281 -1.13 -13.45 -19.89
N LYS A 282 -1.49 -12.17 -19.88
CA LYS A 282 -1.95 -11.45 -21.10
C LYS A 282 -0.79 -11.21 -22.07
N LEU A 283 0.36 -10.78 -21.54
CA LEU A 283 1.57 -10.56 -22.35
C LEU A 283 1.94 -11.83 -23.13
N LEU A 284 1.98 -12.98 -22.44
CA LEU A 284 2.46 -14.23 -23.00
C LEU A 284 1.43 -14.98 -23.84
N LYS A 285 0.24 -14.45 -24.09
CA LYS A 285 -0.70 -15.05 -25.05
C LYS A 285 -0.07 -15.15 -26.43
N LYS A 286 -0.26 -16.30 -27.10
CA LYS A 286 0.24 -16.56 -28.44
C LYS A 286 -0.09 -15.43 -29.41
N ASP A 287 -1.36 -15.03 -29.49
CA ASP A 287 -1.82 -13.99 -30.42
C ASP A 287 -1.20 -12.62 -30.15
N ASN A 288 -0.84 -12.34 -28.91
CA ASN A 288 -0.15 -11.12 -28.53
C ASN A 288 1.33 -11.17 -28.93
N LEU A 289 2.01 -12.30 -28.67
CA LEU A 289 3.42 -12.49 -28.99
C LEU A 289 3.70 -12.58 -30.49
N ILE A 290 2.80 -13.16 -31.28
CA ILE A 290 2.93 -13.24 -32.74
C ILE A 290 3.03 -11.86 -33.39
N LYS A 291 2.43 -10.82 -32.82
CA LYS A 291 2.58 -9.44 -33.30
C LYS A 291 4.02 -8.97 -33.38
N LEU A 292 4.94 -9.55 -32.59
CA LEU A 292 6.38 -9.26 -32.66
C LEU A 292 7.02 -9.66 -33.99
N THR A 293 6.41 -10.52 -34.77
CA THR A 293 6.94 -10.93 -36.08
C THR A 293 7.09 -9.76 -37.05
N CYS A 294 6.29 -8.69 -36.89
CA CYS A 294 6.39 -7.47 -37.70
C CYS A 294 7.75 -6.76 -37.57
N LEU A 295 8.54 -7.06 -36.55
CA LEU A 295 9.88 -6.53 -36.36
C LEU A 295 10.95 -7.16 -37.25
N PHE A 296 10.63 -8.33 -37.88
CA PHE A 296 11.58 -9.18 -38.54
C PHE A 296 11.22 -9.40 -39.98
N ARG A 297 12.24 -9.54 -40.86
CA ARG A 297 12.08 -9.80 -42.30
C ARG A 297 12.56 -11.20 -42.69
N HIS A 298 13.45 -11.80 -41.89
CA HIS A 298 14.00 -13.12 -42.16
C HIS A 298 13.09 -14.22 -41.64
N SER A 299 12.82 -15.23 -42.45
CA SER A 299 11.91 -16.34 -42.14
C SER A 299 12.31 -17.10 -40.85
N ASP A 300 13.60 -17.21 -40.62
CA ASP A 300 14.11 -17.93 -39.42
C ASP A 300 13.83 -17.19 -38.11
N GLU A 301 13.91 -15.84 -38.12
CA GLU A 301 13.58 -14.99 -36.98
C GLU A 301 12.06 -15.05 -36.72
N ILE A 302 11.25 -14.93 -37.76
CA ILE A 302 9.78 -15.05 -37.67
C ILE A 302 9.40 -16.40 -37.10
N ARG A 303 9.96 -17.49 -37.62
CA ARG A 303 9.72 -18.85 -37.14
C ARG A 303 10.12 -19.02 -35.67
N ALA A 304 11.24 -18.41 -35.24
CA ALA A 304 11.69 -18.46 -33.84
C ALA A 304 10.67 -17.79 -32.90
N ILE A 305 10.09 -16.64 -33.31
CA ILE A 305 9.02 -15.97 -32.54
C ILE A 305 7.74 -16.82 -32.54
N GLU A 306 7.34 -17.38 -33.66
CA GLU A 306 6.15 -18.25 -33.76
C GLU A 306 6.30 -19.51 -32.86
N GLN A 307 7.45 -20.15 -32.91
CA GLN A 307 7.77 -21.28 -32.01
C GLN A 307 7.78 -20.90 -30.54
N PHE A 308 8.33 -19.73 -30.21
CA PHE A 308 8.29 -19.20 -28.85
C PHE A 308 6.85 -18.93 -28.40
N ALA A 309 6.08 -18.21 -29.21
CA ALA A 309 4.66 -17.92 -28.94
C ALA A 309 3.81 -19.20 -28.84
N GLY A 310 4.12 -20.21 -29.63
CA GLY A 310 3.45 -21.51 -29.62
C GLY A 310 3.48 -22.25 -28.29
N LYS A 311 4.47 -21.96 -27.43
CA LYS A 311 4.55 -22.52 -26.08
C LYS A 311 3.45 -22.04 -25.14
N TYR A 312 2.79 -20.93 -25.49
CA TYR A 312 1.80 -20.23 -24.67
C TYR A 312 0.39 -20.21 -25.30
N GLY A 313 0.19 -21.01 -26.34
CA GLY A 313 -1.08 -21.15 -27.08
C GLY A 313 -2.11 -22.08 -26.46
#